data_199c1f767c52d19c968483d52b4f7a7b
#
_entry.id   199c1f767c52d19c968483d52b4f7a7b
#
_cell.length_a   1.000
_cell.length_b   1.000
_cell.length_c   1.000
_cell.angle_alpha   90.00
_cell.angle_beta   90.00
_cell.angle_gamma   90.00
#
_symmetry.space_group_name_H-M   'P 1'
#
loop_
_entity.id
_entity.type
_entity.pdbx_description
1 polymer ?
#
loop_
_entity_poly.entity_id
_entity_poly.type
_entity_poly.pdbx_seq_one_letter_code
_entity_poly.pdbx_strand_id
1 'polypeptide(L)'
;MEELQTISTLQGVEIALRKELEHIAEGYIKVGYLLKKTRDAEFYKEKGYADVFEFAKETFNISRTWAIRFMQINDTYSIDGNSPEIQEKYRGYGSSKLSEMLALPEEVREVVPRDATVREIREVKEVI
;
A
#
# COMPACT_ATOMS: atom_id res chain seq x y z
N MET A 1 14.64 -11.18 -14.89
CA MET A 1 14.80 -12.55 -14.35
C MET A 1 16.25 -13.01 -14.33
N GLU A 2 16.93 -12.88 -15.47
CA GLU A 2 18.35 -13.23 -15.51
C GLU A 2 19.19 -12.44 -14.51
N GLU A 3 18.86 -11.15 -14.32
CA GLU A 3 19.57 -10.30 -13.36
C GLU A 3 19.49 -10.85 -11.94
N LEU A 4 18.32 -11.35 -11.55
CA LEU A 4 18.13 -11.90 -10.20
C LEU A 4 18.93 -13.19 -10.03
N GLN A 5 19.04 -13.99 -11.09
CA GLN A 5 19.78 -15.25 -11.05
C GLN A 5 21.29 -15.05 -10.94
N THR A 6 21.80 -13.90 -11.35
CA THR A 6 23.24 -13.63 -11.32
C THR A 6 23.73 -13.00 -10.02
N ILE A 7 22.81 -12.62 -9.12
CA ILE A 7 23.16 -12.03 -7.84
C ILE A 7 23.85 -13.07 -6.97
N SER A 8 25.05 -12.74 -6.49
CA SER A 8 25.88 -13.67 -5.72
C SER A 8 26.36 -13.10 -4.38
N THR A 9 25.88 -11.91 -3.99
CA THR A 9 26.28 -11.28 -2.72
C THR A 9 25.05 -10.88 -1.92
N LEU A 10 25.20 -10.81 -0.60
CA LEU A 10 24.14 -10.34 0.28
C LEU A 10 23.73 -8.91 -0.07
N GLN A 11 24.71 -8.04 -0.35
CA GLN A 11 24.41 -6.67 -0.73
C GLN A 11 23.56 -6.61 -2.01
N GLY A 12 23.89 -7.44 -3.00
CA GLY A 12 23.10 -7.53 -4.23
C GLY A 12 21.68 -7.99 -3.97
N VAL A 13 21.50 -8.97 -3.09
CA VAL A 13 20.18 -9.45 -2.69
C VAL A 13 19.38 -8.32 -1.99
N GLU A 14 20.02 -7.60 -1.09
CA GLU A 14 19.36 -6.52 -0.38
C GLU A 14 18.87 -5.42 -1.33
N ILE A 15 19.69 -5.03 -2.29
CA ILE A 15 19.32 -4.02 -3.28
C ILE A 15 18.12 -4.50 -4.11
N ALA A 16 18.17 -5.74 -4.58
CA ALA A 16 17.08 -6.31 -5.37
C ALA A 16 15.79 -6.42 -4.57
N LEU A 17 15.88 -6.84 -3.31
CA LEU A 17 14.71 -6.94 -2.43
C LEU A 17 14.05 -5.58 -2.19
N ARG A 18 14.86 -4.54 -1.93
CA ARG A 18 14.30 -3.19 -1.73
C ARG A 18 13.52 -2.74 -2.93
N LYS A 19 14.06 -2.97 -4.12
CA LYS A 19 13.40 -2.59 -5.37
C LYS A 19 12.05 -3.31 -5.53
N GLU A 20 12.03 -4.62 -5.29
CA GLU A 20 10.81 -5.39 -5.42
C GLU A 20 9.77 -5.01 -4.37
N LEU A 21 10.21 -4.75 -3.13
CA LEU A 21 9.30 -4.33 -2.07
C LEU A 21 8.69 -2.94 -2.35
N GLU A 22 9.45 -2.04 -2.98
CA GLU A 22 8.91 -0.76 -3.43
C GLU A 22 7.85 -0.95 -4.51
N HIS A 23 8.06 -1.88 -5.43
CA HIS A 23 7.06 -2.19 -6.46
C HIS A 23 5.77 -2.71 -5.84
N ILE A 24 5.86 -3.53 -4.79
CA ILE A 24 4.67 -4.02 -4.09
C ILE A 24 3.91 -2.85 -3.45
N ALA A 25 4.62 -1.95 -2.79
CA ALA A 25 4.00 -0.79 -2.16
C ALA A 25 3.30 0.10 -3.20
N GLU A 26 3.96 0.35 -4.33
CA GLU A 26 3.37 1.11 -5.43
C GLU A 26 2.12 0.41 -5.97
N GLY A 27 2.15 -0.92 -6.03
CA GLY A 27 1.00 -1.73 -6.42
C GLY A 27 -0.19 -1.54 -5.50
N TYR A 28 0.04 -1.46 -4.19
CA TYR A 28 -1.01 -1.19 -3.21
C TYR A 28 -1.67 0.16 -3.45
N ILE A 29 -0.86 1.19 -3.75
CA ILE A 29 -1.36 2.53 -4.09
C ILE A 29 -2.29 2.47 -5.31
N LYS A 30 -1.86 1.75 -6.35
CA LYS A 30 -2.63 1.63 -7.59
C LYS A 30 -3.92 0.83 -7.40
N VAL A 31 -3.88 -0.25 -6.63
CA VAL A 31 -5.08 -1.03 -6.31
C VAL A 31 -6.10 -0.15 -5.60
N GLY A 32 -5.65 0.60 -4.60
CA GLY A 32 -6.53 1.52 -3.88
C GLY A 32 -7.15 2.56 -4.80
N TYR A 33 -6.35 3.12 -5.69
CA TYR A 33 -6.82 4.10 -6.67
C TYR A 33 -7.91 3.51 -7.58
N LEU A 34 -7.68 2.31 -8.11
CA LEU A 34 -8.62 1.65 -9.00
C LEU A 34 -9.92 1.27 -8.29
N LEU A 35 -9.84 0.84 -7.04
CA LEU A 35 -11.04 0.54 -6.24
C LEU A 35 -11.85 1.80 -5.97
N LYS A 36 -11.18 2.90 -5.65
CA LYS A 36 -11.85 4.18 -5.43
C LYS A 36 -12.51 4.68 -6.72
N LYS A 37 -11.83 4.56 -7.83
CA LYS A 37 -12.38 4.93 -9.14
C LYS A 37 -13.63 4.09 -9.46
N THR A 38 -13.56 2.79 -9.21
CA THR A 38 -14.70 1.89 -9.43
C THR A 38 -15.87 2.28 -8.54
N ARG A 39 -15.61 2.63 -7.28
CA ARG A 39 -16.63 3.09 -6.32
C ARG A 39 -17.26 4.41 -6.77
N ASP A 40 -16.42 5.39 -7.06
CA ASP A 40 -16.89 6.76 -7.31
C ASP A 40 -17.60 6.90 -8.65
N ALA A 41 -17.15 6.20 -9.67
CA ALA A 41 -17.80 6.19 -10.99
C ALA A 41 -18.89 5.11 -11.12
N GLU A 42 -19.08 4.32 -10.05
CA GLU A 42 -20.09 3.27 -10.00
C GLU A 42 -19.94 2.21 -11.10
N PHE A 43 -18.70 1.93 -11.51
CA PHE A 43 -18.43 0.92 -12.55
C PHE A 43 -18.91 -0.49 -12.18
N TYR A 44 -18.98 -0.79 -10.86
CA TYR A 44 -19.46 -2.09 -10.39
C TYR A 44 -20.88 -2.41 -10.86
N LYS A 45 -21.67 -1.39 -11.18
CA LYS A 45 -23.05 -1.56 -11.66
C LYS A 45 -23.13 -2.22 -13.03
N GLU A 46 -22.09 -2.13 -13.83
CA GLU A 46 -22.06 -2.68 -15.19
C GLU A 46 -22.32 -4.19 -15.20
N LYS A 47 -21.95 -4.90 -14.12
CA LYS A 47 -22.19 -6.34 -13.99
C LYS A 47 -23.17 -6.68 -12.87
N GLY A 48 -23.91 -5.69 -12.40
CA GLY A 48 -24.97 -5.92 -11.43
C GLY A 48 -24.52 -6.07 -9.98
N TYR A 49 -23.28 -5.73 -9.65
CA TYR A 49 -22.82 -5.76 -8.26
C TYR A 49 -23.49 -4.63 -7.47
N ALA A 50 -23.71 -4.88 -6.18
CA ALA A 50 -24.35 -3.91 -5.31
C ALA A 50 -23.43 -2.75 -4.93
N ASP A 51 -22.12 -3.01 -4.80
CA ASP A 51 -21.12 -2.02 -4.43
C ASP A 51 -19.73 -2.49 -4.84
N VAL A 52 -18.72 -1.65 -4.59
CA VAL A 52 -17.34 -1.98 -4.94
C VAL A 52 -16.81 -3.17 -4.16
N PHE A 53 -17.33 -3.40 -2.94
CA PHE A 53 -16.85 -4.51 -2.10
C PHE A 53 -17.31 -5.86 -2.65
N GLU A 54 -18.55 -5.95 -3.11
CA GLU A 54 -19.05 -7.17 -3.77
C GLU A 54 -18.26 -7.45 -5.04
N PHE A 55 -18.03 -6.41 -5.85
CA PHE A 55 -17.20 -6.53 -7.05
C PHE A 55 -15.80 -7.06 -6.71
N ALA A 56 -15.14 -6.45 -5.74
CA ALA A 56 -13.77 -6.84 -5.35
C ALA A 56 -13.72 -8.28 -4.83
N LYS A 57 -14.70 -8.68 -4.03
CA LYS A 57 -14.76 -10.01 -3.45
C LYS A 57 -15.04 -11.06 -4.51
N GLU A 58 -16.07 -10.86 -5.33
CA GLU A 58 -16.48 -11.85 -6.31
C GLU A 58 -15.49 -11.97 -7.47
N THR A 59 -14.87 -10.87 -7.88
CA THR A 59 -13.98 -10.89 -9.04
C THR A 59 -12.54 -11.26 -8.66
N PHE A 60 -12.04 -10.78 -7.53
CA PHE A 60 -10.62 -10.91 -7.16
C PHE A 60 -10.37 -11.56 -5.81
N ASN A 61 -11.43 -11.96 -5.11
CA ASN A 61 -11.33 -12.51 -3.77
C ASN A 61 -10.66 -11.54 -2.77
N ILE A 62 -10.85 -10.25 -2.97
CA ILE A 62 -10.38 -9.21 -2.05
C ILE A 62 -11.47 -9.01 -1.00
N SER A 63 -11.14 -9.25 0.27
CA SER A 63 -12.10 -9.08 1.37
C SER A 63 -12.46 -7.61 1.54
N ARG A 64 -13.60 -7.35 2.18
CA ARG A 64 -14.03 -5.99 2.50
C ARG A 64 -12.96 -5.25 3.31
N THR A 65 -12.37 -5.92 4.30
CA THR A 65 -11.32 -5.34 5.13
C THR A 65 -10.12 -4.90 4.30
N TRP A 66 -9.67 -5.75 3.38
CA TRP A 66 -8.53 -5.41 2.51
C TRP A 66 -8.89 -4.34 1.49
N ALA A 67 -10.11 -4.37 0.94
CA ALA A 67 -10.54 -3.33 0.01
C ALA A 67 -10.52 -1.96 0.69
N ILE A 68 -11.04 -1.87 1.92
CA ILE A 68 -11.01 -0.64 2.71
C ILE A 68 -9.56 -0.21 2.95
N ARG A 69 -8.70 -1.15 3.32
CA ARG A 69 -7.28 -0.85 3.59
C ARG A 69 -6.55 -0.32 2.35
N PHE A 70 -6.75 -0.94 1.20
CA PHE A 70 -6.16 -0.45 -0.04
C PHE A 70 -6.60 0.99 -0.34
N MET A 71 -7.89 1.28 -0.16
CA MET A 71 -8.41 2.64 -0.40
C MET A 71 -7.83 3.63 0.61
N GLN A 72 -7.70 3.25 1.87
CA GLN A 72 -7.08 4.09 2.91
C GLN A 72 -5.60 4.35 2.62
N ILE A 73 -4.89 3.33 2.14
CA ILE A 73 -3.47 3.49 1.75
C ILE A 73 -3.37 4.52 0.62
N ASN A 74 -4.26 4.46 -0.35
CA ASN A 74 -4.27 5.48 -1.40
C ASN A 74 -4.60 6.86 -0.84
N ASP A 75 -5.65 6.97 -0.01
CA ASP A 75 -6.04 8.24 0.61
C ASP A 75 -4.87 8.90 1.35
N THR A 76 -4.07 8.10 2.04
CA THR A 76 -3.03 8.59 2.95
C THR A 76 -1.71 8.87 2.24
N TYR A 77 -1.31 8.01 1.31
CA TYR A 77 0.05 8.01 0.77
C TYR A 77 0.17 8.40 -0.69
N SER A 78 -0.93 8.52 -1.43
CA SER A 78 -0.85 8.93 -2.82
C SER A 78 -0.73 10.44 -2.95
N ILE A 79 -0.25 10.89 -4.09
CA ILE A 79 -0.16 12.32 -4.38
C ILE A 79 -1.59 12.90 -4.38
N ASP A 80 -1.77 13.97 -3.61
CA ASP A 80 -3.07 14.64 -3.43
C ASP A 80 -4.18 13.73 -2.86
N GLY A 81 -3.80 12.56 -2.33
CA GLY A 81 -4.77 11.64 -1.71
C GLY A 81 -5.67 10.90 -2.68
N ASN A 82 -5.47 11.04 -3.98
CA ASN A 82 -6.29 10.33 -4.97
C ASN A 82 -5.58 10.26 -6.31
N SER A 83 -4.50 9.48 -6.36
CA SER A 83 -3.63 9.37 -7.52
C SER A 83 -3.09 7.94 -7.59
N PRO A 84 -2.69 7.45 -8.77
CA PRO A 84 -2.02 6.15 -8.86
C PRO A 84 -0.56 6.19 -8.39
N GLU A 85 -0.04 7.35 -7.98
CA GLU A 85 1.36 7.50 -7.60
C GLU A 85 1.53 7.82 -6.12
N ILE A 86 2.56 7.20 -5.50
CA ILE A 86 2.90 7.43 -4.10
C ILE A 86 3.63 8.76 -3.94
N GLN A 87 3.39 9.46 -2.82
CA GLN A 87 4.14 10.66 -2.47
C GLN A 87 5.61 10.30 -2.24
N GLU A 88 6.50 11.19 -2.68
CA GLU A 88 7.94 10.97 -2.59
C GLU A 88 8.40 10.67 -1.16
N LYS A 89 7.85 11.37 -0.18
CA LYS A 89 8.25 11.18 1.23
C LYS A 89 7.93 9.80 1.78
N TYR A 90 7.06 9.04 1.14
CA TYR A 90 6.70 7.69 1.58
C TYR A 90 7.35 6.57 0.77
N ARG A 91 8.15 6.92 -0.24
CA ARG A 91 8.89 5.92 -0.98
C ARG A 91 9.90 5.24 -0.07
N GLY A 92 10.07 3.94 -0.26
CA GLY A 92 11.04 3.16 0.50
C GLY A 92 10.54 2.58 1.81
N TYR A 93 9.31 2.89 2.23
CA TYR A 93 8.76 2.32 3.46
C TYR A 93 8.30 0.87 3.31
N GLY A 94 7.83 0.47 2.15
CA GLY A 94 7.29 -0.86 1.94
C GLY A 94 5.83 -0.96 2.41
N SER A 95 5.10 -1.92 1.84
CA SER A 95 3.65 -2.03 2.06
C SER A 95 3.26 -2.35 3.51
N SER A 96 4.05 -3.19 4.20
CA SER A 96 3.75 -3.56 5.59
C SER A 96 3.85 -2.36 6.52
N LYS A 97 4.90 -1.54 6.38
CA LYS A 97 5.07 -0.34 7.21
C LYS A 97 3.99 0.70 6.90
N LEU A 98 3.71 0.92 5.62
CA LEU A 98 2.65 1.85 5.23
C LEU A 98 1.31 1.45 5.84
N SER A 99 1.00 0.16 5.82
CA SER A 99 -0.22 -0.38 6.42
C SER A 99 -0.26 -0.15 7.93
N GLU A 100 0.85 -0.45 8.63
CA GLU A 100 0.93 -0.25 10.09
C GLU A 100 0.83 1.22 10.47
N MET A 101 1.40 2.12 9.67
CA MET A 101 1.41 3.55 9.98
C MET A 101 0.06 4.23 9.76
N LEU A 102 -0.91 3.56 9.13
CA LEU A 102 -2.24 4.15 8.92
C LEU A 102 -2.92 4.58 10.24
N ALA A 103 -2.65 3.85 11.32
CA ALA A 103 -3.25 4.13 12.62
C ALA A 103 -2.57 5.28 13.37
N LEU A 104 -1.43 5.76 12.88
CA LEU A 104 -0.72 6.86 13.54
C LEU A 104 -1.29 8.21 13.13
N PRO A 105 -1.28 9.21 14.05
CA PRO A 105 -1.56 10.59 13.67
C PRO A 105 -0.58 11.06 12.60
N GLU A 106 -0.99 11.98 11.76
CA GLU A 106 -0.16 12.47 10.66
C GLU A 106 1.21 12.97 11.13
N GLU A 107 1.25 13.74 12.21
CA GLU A 107 2.49 14.30 12.75
C GLU A 107 3.48 13.21 13.17
N VAL A 108 2.96 12.12 13.71
CA VAL A 108 3.79 10.99 14.13
C VAL A 108 4.24 10.20 12.90
N ARG A 109 3.34 9.97 11.97
CA ARG A 109 3.64 9.23 10.73
C ARG A 109 4.78 9.89 9.96
N GLU A 110 4.79 11.20 9.88
CA GLU A 110 5.79 11.94 9.12
C GLU A 110 7.20 11.86 9.69
N VAL A 111 7.35 11.51 10.96
CA VAL A 111 8.68 11.43 11.58
C VAL A 111 9.15 9.98 11.79
N VAL A 112 8.39 8.99 11.36
CA VAL A 112 8.83 7.58 11.41
C VAL A 112 9.93 7.38 10.37
N PRO A 113 11.13 6.91 10.76
CA PRO A 113 12.21 6.67 9.79
C PRO A 113 11.87 5.50 8.86
N ARG A 114 12.42 5.54 7.64
CA ARG A 114 12.24 4.45 6.68
C ARG A 114 12.78 3.12 7.19
N ASP A 115 13.81 3.15 8.02
CA ASP A 115 14.43 1.95 8.56
C ASP A 115 13.78 1.45 9.85
N ALA A 116 12.75 2.15 10.35
CA ALA A 116 12.00 1.66 11.49
C ALA A 116 11.35 0.31 11.13
N THR A 117 11.36 -0.62 12.08
CA THR A 117 10.73 -1.92 11.88
C THR A 117 9.23 -1.84 12.15
N VAL A 118 8.48 -2.80 11.63
CA VAL A 118 7.05 -2.93 11.94
C VAL A 118 6.84 -3.03 13.45
N ARG A 119 7.73 -3.76 14.13
CA ARG A 119 7.68 -3.90 15.60
C ARG A 119 7.82 -2.54 16.29
N GLU A 120 8.79 -1.72 15.87
CA GLU A 120 8.99 -0.39 16.43
C GLU A 120 7.77 0.51 16.19
N ILE A 121 7.17 0.43 15.01
CA ILE A 121 5.95 1.19 14.70
C ILE A 121 4.81 0.76 15.62
N ARG A 122 4.66 -0.54 15.85
CA ARG A 122 3.64 -1.05 16.76
C ARG A 122 3.86 -0.59 18.20
N GLU A 123 5.11 -0.51 18.64
CA GLU A 123 5.45 0.00 19.95
C GLU A 123 5.06 1.48 20.11
N VAL A 124 5.27 2.26 19.06
CA VAL A 124 4.83 3.67 19.06
C VAL A 124 3.33 3.78 19.22
N LYS A 125 2.57 2.91 18.57
CA LYS A 125 1.11 2.91 18.68
C LYS A 125 0.63 2.61 20.11
N GLU A 126 1.37 1.84 20.86
CA GLU A 126 1.01 1.50 22.23
C GLU A 126 1.12 2.67 23.20
N VAL A 127 1.96 3.68 22.90
CA VAL A 127 2.21 4.81 23.79
C VAL A 127 1.50 6.09 23.39
N ILE A 128 0.74 6.08 22.32
CA ILE A 128 0.02 7.27 21.84
C ILE A 128 -1.39 7.36 22.40
#